data_1042540b83568d6cdf40109a53b758e2
#
_entry.id   1042540b83568d6cdf40109a53b758e2
#
_cell.length_a   1.000
_cell.length_b   1.000
_cell.length_c   1.000
_cell.angle_alpha   90.00
_cell.angle_beta   90.00
_cell.angle_gamma   90.00
#
_symmetry.space_group_name_H-M   'P 1'
#
loop_
_entity.id
_entity.type
_entity.pdbx_description
1 polymer ?
#
loop_
_entity_poly.entity_id
_entity_poly.type
_entity_poly.pdbx_seq_one_letter_code
_entity_poly.pdbx_strand_id
1 'polypeptide(L)'
;MPKRKLTNKYYFSVEGETEQWYLYWLRDLINSSDEATHKVAIDCKIEKSPLRRAKRMNITGKTEIWHLSDYESSDPFHVQQFQDTISEMKDARKIGKNIVYKFGYSNFTFDLWMILHKIDCNGSKAARSQYLTPINRAYNAQFLSMDDYKHEKHFHSCLNQLSIENVIDAINRAKRIMKANEENGYILQKYKGYSYYNENPSLMIWEIIEKILQDCGLI
;
A
#
# COMPACT_ATOMS: atom_id res chain seq x y z
N MET A 1 -17.26 17.51 -28.13
CA MET A 1 -16.91 17.77 -26.72
C MET A 1 -16.35 16.46 -26.11
N PRO A 2 -15.24 16.46 -25.40
CA PRO A 2 -14.75 15.25 -24.76
C PRO A 2 -15.79 14.75 -23.74
N LYS A 3 -16.08 13.45 -23.81
CA LYS A 3 -17.05 12.81 -22.91
C LYS A 3 -16.53 12.89 -21.48
N ARG A 4 -17.34 13.38 -20.52
CA ARG A 4 -16.94 13.47 -19.13
C ARG A 4 -16.66 12.07 -18.59
N LYS A 5 -15.44 11.80 -18.10
CA LYS A 5 -15.05 10.53 -17.51
C LYS A 5 -15.82 10.32 -16.19
N LEU A 6 -16.29 9.11 -15.94
CA LEU A 6 -16.85 8.71 -14.64
C LEU A 6 -15.75 8.68 -13.57
N THR A 7 -16.15 8.79 -12.30
CA THR A 7 -15.19 8.80 -11.18
C THR A 7 -15.40 7.58 -10.30
N ASN A 8 -14.37 6.77 -10.17
CA ASN A 8 -14.30 5.67 -9.20
C ASN A 8 -13.78 6.21 -7.86
N LYS A 9 -14.43 5.84 -6.76
CA LYS A 9 -14.05 6.29 -5.43
C LYS A 9 -13.49 5.15 -4.59
N TYR A 10 -12.32 5.37 -3.99
CA TYR A 10 -11.63 4.41 -3.13
C TYR A 10 -11.42 4.98 -1.74
N TYR A 11 -11.53 4.11 -0.73
CA TYR A 11 -11.41 4.49 0.67
C TYR A 11 -10.23 3.78 1.31
N PHE A 12 -9.40 4.56 2.03
CA PHE A 12 -8.21 4.05 2.70
C PHE A 12 -8.13 4.50 4.16
N SER A 13 -7.53 3.66 4.97
CA SER A 13 -6.87 4.02 6.21
C SER A 13 -5.40 3.58 6.14
N VAL A 14 -4.49 4.43 6.57
CA VAL A 14 -3.04 4.23 6.46
C VAL A 14 -2.36 4.57 7.78
N GLU A 15 -1.15 4.11 7.97
CA GLU A 15 -0.41 4.33 9.22
C GLU A 15 0.34 5.66 9.25
N GLY A 16 0.76 6.17 8.09
CA GLY A 16 1.60 7.35 8.01
C GLY A 16 1.33 8.24 6.80
N GLU A 17 2.13 9.29 6.72
CA GLU A 17 2.03 10.31 5.67
C GLU A 17 2.54 9.79 4.32
N THR A 18 3.55 8.94 4.31
CA THR A 18 4.16 8.40 3.09
C THR A 18 3.18 7.62 2.25
N GLU A 19 2.36 6.76 2.86
CA GLU A 19 1.28 6.04 2.19
C GLU A 19 0.21 7.00 1.67
N GLN A 20 -0.14 8.02 2.46
CA GLN A 20 -1.15 8.99 2.05
C GLN A 20 -0.66 9.85 0.88
N TRP A 21 0.58 10.34 0.91
CA TRP A 21 1.17 11.10 -0.18
C TRP A 21 1.26 10.28 -1.46
N TYR A 22 1.68 9.01 -1.35
CA TYR A 22 1.72 8.09 -2.49
C TYR A 22 0.33 7.91 -3.14
N LEU A 23 -0.71 7.68 -2.32
CA LEU A 23 -2.06 7.47 -2.83
C LEU A 23 -2.62 8.74 -3.51
N TYR A 24 -2.35 9.92 -2.96
CA TYR A 24 -2.77 11.17 -3.59
C TYR A 24 -1.97 11.46 -4.86
N TRP A 25 -0.66 11.20 -4.87
CA TRP A 25 0.14 11.27 -6.07
C TRP A 25 -0.39 10.33 -7.17
N LEU A 26 -0.68 9.07 -6.83
CA LEU A 26 -1.24 8.09 -7.79
C LEU A 26 -2.58 8.55 -8.36
N ARG A 27 -3.47 9.08 -7.52
CA ARG A 27 -4.72 9.71 -7.96
C ARG A 27 -4.47 10.79 -9.01
N ASP A 28 -3.53 11.68 -8.73
CA ASP A 28 -3.26 12.83 -9.59
C ASP A 28 -2.58 12.39 -10.89
N LEU A 29 -1.68 11.40 -10.82
CA LEU A 29 -1.07 10.78 -11.98
C LEU A 29 -2.12 10.15 -12.91
N ILE A 30 -3.03 9.33 -12.39
CA ILE A 30 -4.11 8.72 -13.17
C ILE A 30 -5.04 9.80 -13.73
N ASN A 31 -5.40 10.79 -12.92
CA ASN A 31 -6.33 11.85 -13.33
C ASN A 31 -5.74 12.77 -14.37
N SER A 32 -4.43 12.86 -14.51
CA SER A 32 -3.74 13.62 -15.57
C SER A 32 -3.54 12.82 -16.86
N SER A 33 -3.71 11.49 -16.82
CA SER A 33 -3.55 10.64 -18.00
C SER A 33 -4.74 10.75 -18.96
N ASP A 34 -4.44 10.98 -20.23
CA ASP A 34 -5.45 10.94 -21.30
C ASP A 34 -5.94 9.53 -21.59
N GLU A 35 -5.11 8.52 -21.33
CA GLU A 35 -5.42 7.10 -21.55
C GLU A 35 -6.41 6.55 -20.54
N ALA A 36 -6.48 7.12 -19.33
CA ALA A 36 -7.39 6.66 -18.29
C ALA A 36 -8.86 6.84 -18.74
N THR A 37 -9.64 5.77 -18.68
CA THR A 37 -11.07 5.77 -19.02
C THR A 37 -11.95 6.38 -17.93
N HIS A 38 -11.47 6.34 -16.66
CA HIS A 38 -12.15 6.86 -15.49
C HIS A 38 -11.24 7.79 -14.69
N LYS A 39 -11.85 8.70 -13.93
CA LYS A 39 -11.17 9.49 -12.90
C LYS A 39 -11.15 8.71 -11.59
N VAL A 40 -10.20 9.04 -10.72
CA VAL A 40 -10.05 8.46 -9.38
C VAL A 40 -10.29 9.53 -8.33
N ALA A 41 -11.12 9.20 -7.33
CA ALA A 41 -11.23 9.95 -6.09
C ALA A 41 -10.77 9.06 -4.92
N ILE A 42 -9.87 9.56 -4.10
CA ILE A 42 -9.33 8.84 -2.94
C ILE A 42 -9.70 9.56 -1.65
N ASP A 43 -10.39 8.84 -0.78
CA ASP A 43 -10.64 9.24 0.61
C ASP A 43 -9.68 8.47 1.51
N CYS A 44 -8.49 9.04 1.76
CA CYS A 44 -7.44 8.46 2.56
C CYS A 44 -7.33 9.19 3.91
N LYS A 45 -7.28 8.44 5.01
CA LYS A 45 -7.05 8.97 6.35
C LYS A 45 -5.89 8.26 7.03
N ILE A 46 -4.98 9.04 7.61
CA ILE A 46 -3.98 8.52 8.55
C ILE A 46 -4.76 8.14 9.81
N GLU A 47 -5.00 6.86 9.96
CA GLU A 47 -5.73 6.29 11.11
C GLU A 47 -5.29 4.83 11.26
N LYS A 48 -4.47 4.56 12.26
CA LYS A 48 -3.93 3.23 12.57
C LYS A 48 -5.00 2.24 13.04
N SER A 49 -6.14 2.73 13.56
CA SER A 49 -7.25 1.89 13.99
C SER A 49 -8.32 1.78 12.90
N PRO A 50 -8.41 0.64 12.17
CA PRO A 50 -9.47 0.40 11.21
C PRO A 50 -10.88 0.55 11.80
N LEU A 51 -11.07 0.11 13.03
CA LEU A 51 -12.35 0.21 13.72
C LEU A 51 -12.76 1.67 13.96
N ARG A 52 -11.82 2.53 14.38
CA ARG A 52 -12.04 3.95 14.58
C ARG A 52 -12.37 4.66 13.26
N ARG A 53 -11.64 4.33 12.19
CA ARG A 53 -11.93 4.81 10.85
C ARG A 53 -13.36 4.47 10.44
N ALA A 54 -13.75 3.20 10.56
CA ALA A 54 -15.08 2.72 10.21
C ALA A 54 -16.19 3.43 11.00
N LYS A 55 -16.01 3.62 12.31
CA LYS A 55 -16.98 4.33 13.15
C LYS A 55 -17.24 5.77 12.70
N ARG A 56 -16.19 6.47 12.25
CA ARG A 56 -16.25 7.88 11.83
C ARG A 56 -16.78 8.11 10.41
N MET A 57 -16.84 7.07 9.59
CA MET A 57 -17.34 7.21 8.21
C MET A 57 -18.85 7.30 8.15
N ASN A 58 -19.36 8.26 7.39
CA ASN A 58 -20.76 8.30 6.99
C ASN A 58 -20.93 7.50 5.69
N ILE A 59 -21.55 6.34 5.78
CA ILE A 59 -21.77 5.41 4.67
C ILE A 59 -23.24 5.09 4.55
N THR A 60 -23.73 5.09 3.31
CA THR A 60 -25.13 4.78 2.97
C THR A 60 -25.29 3.45 2.24
N GLY A 61 -24.18 2.80 1.85
CA GLY A 61 -24.19 1.55 1.08
C GLY A 61 -22.99 0.67 1.39
N LYS A 62 -22.87 -0.45 0.65
CA LYS A 62 -21.70 -1.34 0.76
C LYS A 62 -20.43 -0.59 0.41
N THR A 63 -19.51 -0.51 1.35
CA THR A 63 -18.25 0.24 1.20
C THR A 63 -17.07 -0.66 1.48
N GLU A 64 -16.16 -0.75 0.51
CA GLU A 64 -14.87 -1.40 0.66
C GLU A 64 -13.84 -0.37 1.12
N ILE A 65 -13.09 -0.69 2.16
CA ILE A 65 -12.02 0.14 2.71
C ILE A 65 -10.74 -0.68 2.69
N TRP A 66 -9.66 -0.13 2.16
CA TRP A 66 -8.34 -0.73 2.23
C TRP A 66 -7.57 -0.16 3.41
N HIS A 67 -7.04 -1.06 4.24
CA HIS A 67 -6.09 -0.68 5.28
C HIS A 67 -4.68 -1.04 4.84
N LEU A 68 -3.79 -0.03 4.78
CA LEU A 68 -2.37 -0.25 4.50
C LEU A 68 -1.63 -0.22 5.83
N SER A 69 -0.86 -1.28 6.10
CA SER A 69 -0.16 -1.49 7.36
C SER A 69 1.20 -2.11 7.13
N ASP A 70 2.17 -1.69 7.92
CA ASP A 70 3.50 -2.30 7.99
C ASP A 70 3.50 -3.49 8.96
N TYR A 71 4.21 -4.57 8.60
CA TYR A 71 4.45 -5.68 9.54
C TYR A 71 5.50 -5.31 10.59
N GLU A 72 6.35 -4.34 10.27
CA GLU A 72 7.42 -3.73 11.05
C GLU A 72 8.58 -4.66 11.40
N SER A 73 8.34 -5.75 12.13
CA SER A 73 9.36 -6.76 12.49
C SER A 73 8.73 -8.02 13.07
N SER A 74 9.55 -9.06 13.26
CA SER A 74 9.17 -10.29 13.96
C SER A 74 9.18 -10.18 15.49
N ASP A 75 9.39 -8.97 16.03
CA ASP A 75 9.27 -8.74 17.47
C ASP A 75 7.85 -9.04 17.95
N PRO A 76 7.66 -9.78 19.06
CA PRO A 76 6.33 -10.15 19.56
C PRO A 76 5.38 -8.97 19.74
N PHE A 77 5.89 -7.79 20.10
CA PHE A 77 5.08 -6.59 20.28
C PHE A 77 4.53 -6.10 18.91
N HIS A 78 5.35 -6.04 17.87
CA HIS A 78 4.92 -5.64 16.53
C HIS A 78 3.98 -6.68 15.91
N VAL A 79 4.26 -7.96 16.09
CA VAL A 79 3.36 -9.04 15.64
C VAL A 79 1.99 -8.91 16.30
N GLN A 80 1.94 -8.62 17.60
CA GLN A 80 0.68 -8.42 18.31
C GLN A 80 -0.09 -7.19 17.77
N GLN A 81 0.59 -6.06 17.59
CA GLN A 81 -0.02 -4.85 17.02
C GLN A 81 -0.61 -5.12 15.62
N PHE A 82 0.13 -5.84 14.77
CA PHE A 82 -0.33 -6.22 13.45
C PHE A 82 -1.58 -7.11 13.50
N GLN A 83 -1.61 -8.10 14.42
CA GLN A 83 -2.77 -8.97 14.64
C GLN A 83 -3.96 -8.20 15.24
N ASP A 84 -3.73 -7.24 16.11
CA ASP A 84 -4.77 -6.37 16.66
C ASP A 84 -5.41 -5.51 15.55
N THR A 85 -4.60 -4.97 14.65
CA THR A 85 -5.08 -4.25 13.45
C THR A 85 -5.99 -5.12 12.58
N ILE A 86 -5.58 -6.36 12.32
CA ILE A 86 -6.40 -7.34 11.58
C ILE A 86 -7.70 -7.65 12.33
N SER A 87 -7.64 -7.77 13.65
CA SER A 87 -8.82 -8.02 14.49
C SER A 87 -9.81 -6.86 14.41
N GLU A 88 -9.34 -5.61 14.45
CA GLU A 88 -10.15 -4.42 14.28
C GLU A 88 -10.82 -4.34 12.90
N MET A 89 -10.12 -4.73 11.83
CA MET A 89 -10.72 -4.82 10.49
C MET A 89 -11.88 -5.83 10.46
N LYS A 90 -11.74 -6.95 11.17
CA LYS A 90 -12.82 -7.95 11.30
C LYS A 90 -14.01 -7.39 12.11
N ASP A 91 -13.72 -6.70 13.20
CA ASP A 91 -14.75 -6.15 14.09
C ASP A 91 -15.50 -4.96 13.47
N ALA A 92 -14.86 -4.23 12.56
CA ALA A 92 -15.53 -3.18 11.79
C ALA A 92 -16.74 -3.68 10.97
N ARG A 93 -16.82 -4.98 10.67
CA ARG A 93 -17.99 -5.58 10.03
C ARG A 93 -19.21 -5.69 10.96
N LYS A 94 -19.01 -5.56 12.28
CA LYS A 94 -20.05 -5.76 13.31
C LYS A 94 -20.68 -4.46 13.81
N ILE A 95 -20.24 -3.29 13.34
CA ILE A 95 -20.70 -1.99 13.86
C ILE A 95 -22.03 -1.49 13.26
N GLY A 96 -22.76 -2.36 12.56
CA GLY A 96 -24.05 -1.98 11.95
C GLY A 96 -23.92 -1.19 10.64
N LYS A 97 -22.70 -1.05 10.09
CA LYS A 97 -22.44 -0.42 8.79
C LYS A 97 -22.03 -1.48 7.77
N ASN A 98 -22.44 -1.35 6.52
CA ASN A 98 -22.09 -2.29 5.47
C ASN A 98 -20.65 -2.04 4.95
N ILE A 99 -19.67 -2.37 5.80
CA ILE A 99 -18.24 -2.20 5.53
C ILE A 99 -17.56 -3.54 5.31
N VAL A 100 -16.67 -3.59 4.32
CA VAL A 100 -15.73 -4.69 4.09
C VAL A 100 -14.33 -4.11 4.07
N TYR A 101 -13.50 -4.50 5.03
CA TYR A 101 -12.06 -4.22 4.98
C TYR A 101 -11.34 -5.20 4.07
N LYS A 102 -10.42 -4.64 3.30
CA LYS A 102 -9.35 -5.31 2.56
C LYS A 102 -8.00 -4.92 3.16
N PHE A 103 -7.01 -5.74 2.96
CA PHE A 103 -5.72 -5.58 3.62
C PHE A 103 -4.59 -5.47 2.62
N GLY A 104 -3.83 -4.40 2.70
CA GLY A 104 -2.62 -4.19 1.92
C GLY A 104 -1.43 -4.03 2.87
N TYR A 105 -0.77 -5.13 3.26
CA TYR A 105 0.39 -5.06 4.13
C TYR A 105 1.69 -4.97 3.34
N SER A 106 2.75 -4.51 4.03
CA SER A 106 4.15 -4.54 3.57
C SER A 106 5.05 -5.07 4.69
N ASN A 107 5.91 -6.01 4.40
CA ASN A 107 6.85 -6.60 5.35
C ASN A 107 8.31 -6.29 4.90
N PHE A 108 9.08 -5.48 5.62
CA PHE A 108 8.74 -4.85 6.91
C PHE A 108 7.94 -3.55 6.79
N THR A 109 8.06 -2.79 5.70
CA THR A 109 7.67 -1.39 5.60
C THR A 109 7.21 -1.04 4.20
N PHE A 110 6.37 -0.02 4.09
CA PHE A 110 5.92 0.58 2.83
C PHE A 110 7.08 0.98 1.90
N ASP A 111 8.26 1.23 2.46
CA ASP A 111 9.44 1.60 1.67
C ASP A 111 9.85 0.51 0.66
N LEU A 112 9.54 -0.77 0.94
CA LEU A 112 9.69 -1.86 -0.04
C LEU A 112 8.89 -1.56 -1.31
N TRP A 113 7.61 -1.15 -1.16
CA TRP A 113 6.77 -0.80 -2.30
C TRP A 113 7.38 0.32 -3.14
N MET A 114 7.90 1.37 -2.50
CA MET A 114 8.57 2.48 -3.19
C MET A 114 9.79 2.02 -3.99
N ILE A 115 10.62 1.12 -3.45
CA ILE A 115 11.80 0.59 -4.14
C ILE A 115 11.38 -0.20 -5.39
N LEU A 116 10.31 -0.99 -5.30
CA LEU A 116 9.84 -1.84 -6.39
C LEU A 116 9.40 -1.07 -7.64
N HIS A 117 9.14 0.23 -7.56
CA HIS A 117 8.88 1.07 -8.73
C HIS A 117 10.11 1.17 -9.66
N LYS A 118 11.31 1.06 -9.13
CA LYS A 118 12.55 1.29 -9.88
C LYS A 118 13.41 0.05 -10.03
N ILE A 119 13.54 -0.75 -8.97
CA ILE A 119 14.47 -1.90 -8.93
C ILE A 119 13.86 -3.09 -8.20
N ASP A 120 14.40 -4.27 -8.45
CA ASP A 120 14.11 -5.45 -7.64
C ASP A 120 14.69 -5.31 -6.22
N CYS A 121 13.95 -5.82 -5.22
CA CYS A 121 14.35 -5.85 -3.81
C CYS A 121 13.91 -7.18 -3.17
N ASN A 122 14.52 -8.28 -3.61
CA ASN A 122 14.11 -9.65 -3.27
C ASN A 122 14.86 -10.23 -2.06
N GLY A 123 15.90 -9.55 -1.58
CA GLY A 123 16.69 -10.03 -0.43
C GLY A 123 16.02 -9.70 0.89
N SER A 124 15.95 -10.68 1.80
CA SER A 124 15.48 -10.48 3.17
C SER A 124 16.28 -9.38 3.89
N LYS A 125 15.61 -8.62 4.73
CA LYS A 125 16.18 -7.57 5.58
C LYS A 125 16.05 -7.96 7.05
N ALA A 126 17.04 -7.61 7.86
CA ALA A 126 17.00 -7.80 9.30
C ALA A 126 16.43 -6.58 10.05
N ALA A 127 16.43 -5.40 9.42
CA ALA A 127 15.96 -4.17 10.01
C ALA A 127 15.46 -3.17 8.95
N ARG A 128 14.53 -2.29 9.32
CA ARG A 128 13.98 -1.22 8.46
C ARG A 128 15.06 -0.27 7.91
N SER A 129 16.10 0.02 8.70
CA SER A 129 17.20 0.89 8.26
C SER A 129 17.95 0.35 7.03
N GLN A 130 17.91 -0.95 6.77
CA GLN A 130 18.55 -1.56 5.60
C GLN A 130 17.86 -1.22 4.27
N TYR A 131 16.67 -0.60 4.30
CA TYR A 131 16.01 -0.11 3.09
C TYR A 131 16.62 1.19 2.56
N LEU A 132 17.38 1.95 3.37
CA LEU A 132 17.97 3.21 2.94
C LEU A 132 18.90 3.07 1.72
N THR A 133 19.78 2.07 1.72
CA THR A 133 20.69 1.82 0.59
C THR A 133 19.94 1.50 -0.71
N PRO A 134 18.96 0.57 -0.76
CA PRO A 134 18.19 0.34 -1.98
C PRO A 134 17.31 1.54 -2.37
N ILE A 135 16.80 2.36 -1.44
CA ILE A 135 16.09 3.61 -1.75
C ILE A 135 17.04 4.58 -2.46
N ASN A 136 18.21 4.85 -1.88
CA ASN A 136 19.20 5.74 -2.48
C ASN A 136 19.59 5.29 -3.90
N ARG A 137 19.76 3.97 -4.10
CA ARG A 137 20.05 3.39 -5.42
C ARG A 137 18.86 3.55 -6.38
N ALA A 138 17.63 3.29 -5.94
CA ALA A 138 16.43 3.33 -6.76
C ALA A 138 16.15 4.72 -7.32
N TYR A 139 16.39 5.73 -6.51
CA TYR A 139 16.06 7.13 -6.82
C TYR A 139 17.28 7.99 -7.15
N ASN A 140 18.47 7.37 -7.26
CA ASN A 140 19.75 8.08 -7.47
C ASN A 140 19.92 9.24 -6.47
N ALA A 141 19.66 8.96 -5.19
CA ALA A 141 19.66 9.93 -4.09
C ALA A 141 20.77 9.62 -3.07
N GLN A 142 20.97 10.53 -2.11
CA GLN A 142 21.95 10.40 -1.05
C GLN A 142 21.34 10.78 0.30
N PHE A 143 20.17 10.21 0.62
CA PHE A 143 19.54 10.42 1.91
C PHE A 143 20.41 9.84 3.02
N LEU A 144 20.53 10.59 4.13
CA LEU A 144 21.40 10.24 5.24
C LEU A 144 20.76 9.26 6.23
N SER A 145 19.43 9.21 6.26
CA SER A 145 18.64 8.33 7.13
C SER A 145 17.28 8.04 6.53
N MET A 146 16.52 7.10 7.12
CA MET A 146 15.14 6.85 6.74
C MET A 146 14.24 8.05 7.04
N ASP A 147 14.52 8.81 8.11
CA ASP A 147 13.77 10.03 8.44
C ASP A 147 14.03 11.12 7.41
N ASP A 148 15.29 11.29 6.97
CA ASP A 148 15.65 12.20 5.89
C ASP A 148 14.90 11.86 4.59
N TYR A 149 14.87 10.59 4.19
CA TYR A 149 14.10 10.12 3.05
C TYR A 149 12.60 10.40 3.21
N LYS A 150 12.02 10.16 4.41
CA LYS A 150 10.60 10.34 4.70
C LYS A 150 10.19 11.80 4.92
N HIS A 151 11.13 12.73 4.91
CA HIS A 151 10.80 14.14 4.88
C HIS A 151 9.96 14.46 3.63
N GLU A 152 8.87 15.21 3.79
CA GLU A 152 7.88 15.47 2.73
C GLU A 152 8.51 15.85 1.39
N LYS A 153 9.41 16.83 1.38
CA LYS A 153 10.10 17.30 0.17
C LYS A 153 10.88 16.19 -0.53
N HIS A 154 11.57 15.34 0.22
CA HIS A 154 12.40 14.27 -0.31
C HIS A 154 11.54 13.12 -0.85
N PHE A 155 10.50 12.74 -0.11
CA PHE A 155 9.57 11.72 -0.55
C PHE A 155 8.84 12.15 -1.83
N HIS A 156 8.35 13.39 -1.90
CA HIS A 156 7.75 13.93 -3.12
C HIS A 156 8.74 14.00 -4.28
N SER A 157 10.04 14.25 -4.04
CA SER A 157 11.05 14.20 -5.11
C SER A 157 11.21 12.79 -5.68
N CYS A 158 11.02 11.74 -4.87
CA CYS A 158 10.98 10.36 -5.36
C CYS A 158 9.70 10.10 -6.16
N LEU A 159 8.53 10.52 -5.68
CA LEU A 159 7.27 10.36 -6.41
C LEU A 159 7.30 11.03 -7.78
N ASN A 160 7.89 12.22 -7.89
CA ASN A 160 8.00 12.97 -9.14
C ASN A 160 8.87 12.28 -10.22
N GLN A 161 9.64 11.25 -9.86
CA GLN A 161 10.42 10.44 -10.80
C GLN A 161 9.65 9.21 -11.31
N LEU A 162 8.40 9.01 -10.89
CA LEU A 162 7.59 7.84 -11.20
C LEU A 162 6.56 8.14 -12.29
N SER A 163 6.25 7.10 -13.06
CA SER A 163 5.22 7.09 -14.10
C SER A 163 4.27 5.91 -13.91
N ILE A 164 3.23 5.79 -14.73
CA ILE A 164 2.31 4.64 -14.74
C ILE A 164 3.09 3.34 -14.99
N GLU A 165 4.05 3.34 -15.91
CA GLU A 165 4.89 2.16 -16.21
C GLU A 165 5.68 1.72 -14.97
N ASN A 166 6.20 2.66 -14.18
CA ASN A 166 6.87 2.32 -12.93
C ASN A 166 5.91 1.69 -11.91
N VAL A 167 4.64 2.12 -11.87
CA VAL A 167 3.62 1.49 -11.01
C VAL A 167 3.33 0.05 -11.48
N ILE A 168 3.20 -0.17 -12.79
CA ILE A 168 3.01 -1.50 -13.39
C ILE A 168 4.22 -2.40 -13.07
N ASP A 169 5.42 -1.86 -13.18
CA ASP A 169 6.67 -2.56 -12.82
C ASP A 169 6.67 -2.97 -11.34
N ALA A 170 6.25 -2.08 -10.44
CA ALA A 170 6.15 -2.38 -9.00
C ALA A 170 5.16 -3.52 -8.73
N ILE A 171 3.99 -3.50 -9.38
CA ILE A 171 3.00 -4.59 -9.30
C ILE A 171 3.62 -5.92 -9.73
N ASN A 172 4.29 -5.94 -10.88
CA ASN A 172 4.92 -7.15 -11.42
C ASN A 172 6.04 -7.67 -10.52
N ARG A 173 6.88 -6.78 -9.95
CA ARG A 173 7.95 -7.15 -9.00
C ARG A 173 7.35 -7.69 -7.70
N ALA A 174 6.30 -7.06 -7.17
CA ALA A 174 5.60 -7.53 -5.98
C ALA A 174 5.01 -8.94 -6.18
N LYS A 175 4.35 -9.19 -7.30
CA LYS A 175 3.81 -10.51 -7.65
C LYS A 175 4.91 -11.58 -7.73
N ARG A 176 6.07 -11.24 -8.30
CA ARG A 176 7.22 -12.16 -8.34
C ARG A 176 7.74 -12.49 -6.94
N ILE A 177 7.80 -11.51 -6.03
CA ILE A 177 8.16 -11.75 -4.63
C ILE A 177 7.17 -12.72 -3.99
N MET A 178 5.87 -12.47 -4.12
CA MET A 178 4.84 -13.31 -3.50
C MET A 178 4.86 -14.74 -4.06
N LYS A 179 5.05 -14.89 -5.38
CA LYS A 179 5.21 -16.20 -6.02
C LYS A 179 6.47 -16.93 -5.55
N ALA A 180 7.60 -16.23 -5.44
CA ALA A 180 8.84 -16.81 -4.91
C ALA A 180 8.69 -17.28 -3.46
N ASN A 181 7.93 -16.55 -2.63
CA ASN A 181 7.65 -16.96 -1.25
C ASN A 181 6.85 -18.29 -1.22
N GLU A 182 5.87 -18.46 -2.09
CA GLU A 182 5.13 -19.71 -2.24
C GLU A 182 6.05 -20.84 -2.73
N GLU A 183 6.85 -20.60 -3.76
CA GLU A 183 7.79 -21.58 -4.34
C GLU A 183 8.89 -21.99 -3.34
N ASN A 184 9.31 -21.10 -2.46
CA ASN A 184 10.25 -21.36 -1.37
C ASN A 184 9.61 -22.12 -0.19
N GLY A 185 8.31 -22.41 -0.24
CA GLY A 185 7.60 -23.14 0.79
C GLY A 185 7.31 -22.32 2.06
N TYR A 186 7.33 -20.99 1.98
CA TYR A 186 6.93 -20.15 3.10
C TYR A 186 5.43 -20.34 3.40
N ILE A 187 5.10 -20.29 4.69
CA ILE A 187 3.73 -20.59 5.12
C ILE A 187 2.89 -19.32 5.12
N LEU A 188 1.90 -19.28 4.21
CA LEU A 188 0.91 -18.21 4.22
C LEU A 188 0.05 -18.29 5.47
N GLN A 189 0.28 -17.37 6.40
CA GLN A 189 -0.48 -17.25 7.65
C GLN A 189 -1.92 -16.83 7.32
N LYS A 190 -2.88 -17.35 8.10
CA LYS A 190 -4.29 -16.94 8.01
C LYS A 190 -4.78 -16.53 9.38
N TYR A 191 -5.13 -15.25 9.52
CA TYR A 191 -5.65 -14.71 10.77
C TYR A 191 -6.93 -13.88 10.52
N LYS A 192 -8.01 -14.20 11.22
CA LYS A 192 -9.32 -13.51 11.12
C LYS A 192 -9.87 -13.39 9.69
N GLY A 193 -9.39 -14.21 8.75
CA GLY A 193 -9.79 -14.21 7.34
C GLY A 193 -8.93 -13.35 6.43
N TYR A 194 -7.81 -12.86 6.92
CA TYR A 194 -6.75 -12.20 6.15
C TYR A 194 -5.51 -13.08 6.09
N SER A 195 -4.75 -12.94 5.00
CA SER A 195 -3.54 -13.74 4.76
C SER A 195 -2.31 -12.86 4.66
N TYR A 196 -1.17 -13.35 5.16
CA TYR A 196 0.13 -12.64 5.08
C TYR A 196 1.27 -13.64 5.28
N TYR A 197 2.49 -13.27 4.88
CA TYR A 197 3.70 -14.01 5.21
C TYR A 197 4.44 -13.35 6.37
N ASN A 198 4.98 -14.16 7.28
CA ASN A 198 5.86 -13.66 8.34
C ASN A 198 7.24 -13.27 7.80
N GLU A 199 7.65 -13.92 6.72
CA GLU A 199 8.94 -13.71 6.08
C GLU A 199 8.93 -12.44 5.21
N ASN A 200 10.07 -11.77 5.13
CA ASN A 200 10.29 -10.64 4.25
C ASN A 200 11.33 -10.97 3.16
N PRO A 201 11.21 -10.36 1.98
CA PRO A 201 10.15 -9.43 1.61
C PRO A 201 8.83 -10.11 1.30
N SER A 202 7.71 -9.50 1.72
CA SER A 202 6.37 -9.87 1.29
C SER A 202 5.44 -8.66 1.35
N LEU A 203 4.44 -8.57 0.48
CA LEU A 203 3.53 -7.42 0.46
C LEU A 203 2.27 -7.72 -0.37
N MET A 204 1.15 -7.08 -0.01
CA MET A 204 -0.12 -7.20 -0.73
C MET A 204 -0.74 -5.85 -1.15
N ILE A 205 -0.03 -4.74 -0.96
CA ILE A 205 -0.49 -3.42 -1.42
C ILE A 205 -0.72 -3.39 -2.94
N TRP A 206 0.01 -4.19 -3.70
CA TRP A 206 -0.13 -4.27 -5.16
C TRP A 206 -1.54 -4.63 -5.61
N GLU A 207 -2.32 -5.39 -4.82
CA GLU A 207 -3.69 -5.80 -5.20
C GLU A 207 -4.62 -4.60 -5.41
N ILE A 208 -4.63 -3.64 -4.49
CA ILE A 208 -5.47 -2.45 -4.66
C ILE A 208 -4.93 -1.52 -5.74
N ILE A 209 -3.63 -1.40 -5.87
CA ILE A 209 -3.04 -0.54 -6.88
C ILE A 209 -3.34 -1.10 -8.28
N GLU A 210 -3.18 -2.40 -8.48
CA GLU A 210 -3.57 -3.08 -9.73
C GLU A 210 -5.04 -2.88 -10.04
N LYS A 211 -5.91 -3.11 -9.03
CA LYS A 211 -7.35 -2.89 -9.19
C LYS A 211 -7.67 -1.47 -9.64
N ILE A 212 -7.04 -0.45 -9.06
CA ILE A 212 -7.26 0.95 -9.46
C ILE A 212 -6.87 1.16 -10.92
N LEU A 213 -5.72 0.63 -11.36
CA LEU A 213 -5.28 0.76 -12.75
C LEU A 213 -6.23 0.03 -13.72
N GLN A 214 -6.68 -1.19 -13.37
CA GLN A 214 -7.68 -1.95 -14.13
C GLN A 214 -9.01 -1.20 -14.24
N ASP A 215 -9.54 -0.72 -13.12
CA ASP A 215 -10.80 0.04 -13.08
C ASP A 215 -10.71 1.35 -13.90
N CYS A 216 -9.49 1.83 -14.17
CA CYS A 216 -9.23 3.02 -15.00
C CYS A 216 -8.83 2.69 -16.44
N GLY A 217 -8.72 1.40 -16.81
CA GLY A 217 -8.35 0.95 -18.16
C GLY A 217 -6.89 1.24 -18.52
N LEU A 218 -6.00 1.27 -17.54
CA LEU A 218 -4.56 1.51 -17.74
C LEU A 218 -3.74 0.22 -17.81
N ILE A 219 -4.34 -0.91 -17.45
CA ILE A 219 -3.83 -2.28 -17.63
C ILE A 219 -4.98 -3.24 -17.87
#